data_52ef7bd8cdf6470c0c154ceb79ae7d38
#
_entry.id   52ef7bd8cdf6470c0c154ceb79ae7d38
#
_cell.length_a   1.000
_cell.length_b   1.000
_cell.length_c   1.000
_cell.angle_alpha   90.00
_cell.angle_beta   90.00
_cell.angle_gamma   90.00
#
_symmetry.space_group_name_H-M   'P 1'
#
loop_
_entity.id
_entity.type
_entity.pdbx_description
1 polymer ?
#
loop_
_entity_poly.entity_id
_entity_poly.type
_entity_poly.pdbx_seq_one_letter_code
_entity_poly.pdbx_strand_id
1 'polypeptide(L)'
;MKETNRLEFLARLAKDASVVLDIGCDHGYFLKILFDKYNLKKGIAVDNKVLPLENAKRNLKGYNCDFVLSNGFEVVSANFEVCNISGVGGITAIEILKLARPGKYIVSVHSKLAELKQFLNEKGFWLLDEYIVFDKGVYYNVLVLNLKNEKPETTFDCFYSPFILNKKGYESYFLELKEKCIKILKFRPNDKKTLLELKYIDLYLSKHLK
;
A
#
# COMPACT_ATOMS: atom_id res chain seq x y z
N MET A 1 -12.97 -13.48 4.62
CA MET A 1 -12.83 -12.04 4.95
C MET A 1 -14.00 -11.26 4.34
N LYS A 2 -14.59 -10.27 5.04
CA LYS A 2 -15.64 -9.42 4.44
C LYS A 2 -15.02 -8.50 3.38
N GLU A 3 -15.78 -8.27 2.30
CA GLU A 3 -15.43 -7.27 1.31
C GLU A 3 -15.39 -5.87 1.96
N THR A 4 -14.38 -5.08 1.63
CA THR A 4 -14.13 -3.77 2.24
C THR A 4 -13.87 -2.77 1.13
N ASN A 5 -14.54 -1.62 1.17
CA ASN A 5 -14.17 -0.53 0.27
C ASN A 5 -12.73 -0.10 0.55
N ARG A 6 -11.83 -0.46 -0.35
CA ARG A 6 -10.38 -0.21 -0.19
C ARG A 6 -10.06 1.27 -0.03
N LEU A 7 -10.67 2.14 -0.84
CA LEU A 7 -10.40 3.58 -0.77
C LEU A 7 -10.85 4.19 0.56
N GLU A 8 -11.98 3.78 1.10
CA GLU A 8 -12.42 4.21 2.44
C GLU A 8 -11.49 3.71 3.55
N PHE A 9 -10.99 2.47 3.42
CA PHE A 9 -10.02 1.93 4.35
C PHE A 9 -8.73 2.76 4.34
N LEU A 10 -8.18 3.06 3.14
CA LEU A 10 -6.97 3.87 2.99
C LEU A 10 -7.17 5.31 3.51
N ALA A 11 -8.31 5.92 3.20
CA ALA A 11 -8.65 7.27 3.68
C ALA A 11 -8.69 7.33 5.22
N ARG A 12 -9.23 6.29 5.87
CA ARG A 12 -9.22 6.21 7.35
C ARG A 12 -7.81 6.17 7.93
N LEU A 13 -6.82 5.58 7.24
CA LEU A 13 -5.42 5.59 7.66
C LEU A 13 -4.75 6.97 7.53
N ALA A 14 -5.30 7.84 6.67
CA ALA A 14 -4.82 9.20 6.42
C ALA A 14 -5.69 10.28 7.10
N LYS A 15 -6.71 9.91 7.87
CA LYS A 15 -7.79 10.79 8.37
C LYS A 15 -7.32 12.02 9.17
N ASP A 16 -6.17 11.93 9.84
CA ASP A 16 -5.66 12.97 10.73
C ASP A 16 -4.65 13.89 10.01
N ALA A 17 -4.37 13.65 8.72
CA ALA A 17 -3.45 14.48 7.95
C ALA A 17 -4.16 15.73 7.40
N SER A 18 -3.46 16.88 7.49
CA SER A 18 -3.93 18.14 6.91
C SER A 18 -3.57 18.27 5.43
N VAL A 19 -2.44 17.71 5.01
CA VAL A 19 -1.96 17.74 3.61
C VAL A 19 -1.66 16.34 3.13
N VAL A 20 -2.38 15.89 2.09
CA VAL A 20 -2.25 14.55 1.53
C VAL A 20 -1.85 14.60 0.07
N LEU A 21 -0.80 13.85 -0.27
CA LEU A 21 -0.33 13.60 -1.63
C LEU A 21 -0.88 12.24 -2.09
N ASP A 22 -1.52 12.19 -3.25
CA ASP A 22 -2.05 10.97 -3.87
C ASP A 22 -1.37 10.72 -5.22
N ILE A 23 -0.45 9.76 -5.27
CA ILE A 23 0.29 9.41 -6.48
C ILE A 23 -0.39 8.24 -7.19
N GLY A 24 -0.72 8.44 -8.46
CA GLY A 24 -1.62 7.58 -9.24
C GLY A 24 -3.06 7.85 -8.84
N CYS A 25 -3.44 9.13 -8.77
CA CYS A 25 -4.74 9.56 -8.23
C CYS A 25 -5.94 9.13 -9.08
N ASP A 26 -5.73 8.77 -10.35
CA ASP A 26 -6.76 8.34 -11.30
C ASP A 26 -7.94 9.34 -11.31
N HIS A 27 -9.10 8.94 -10.82
CA HIS A 27 -10.29 9.81 -10.73
C HIS A 27 -10.34 10.70 -9.47
N GLY A 28 -9.33 10.67 -8.58
CA GLY A 28 -9.27 11.48 -7.36
C GLY A 28 -10.22 11.03 -6.23
N TYR A 29 -10.81 9.84 -6.31
CA TYR A 29 -11.80 9.37 -5.32
C TYR A 29 -11.23 9.23 -3.91
N PHE A 30 -9.97 8.86 -3.76
CA PHE A 30 -9.32 8.78 -2.43
C PHE A 30 -9.28 10.14 -1.76
N LEU A 31 -8.81 11.19 -2.45
CA LEU A 31 -8.79 12.55 -1.93
C LEU A 31 -10.21 13.07 -1.67
N LYS A 32 -11.16 12.74 -2.57
CA LYS A 32 -12.56 13.13 -2.38
C LYS A 32 -13.14 12.59 -1.07
N ILE A 33 -12.89 11.32 -0.73
CA ILE A 33 -13.31 10.73 0.55
C ILE A 33 -12.70 11.49 1.73
N LEU A 34 -11.42 11.89 1.64
CA LEU A 34 -10.75 12.66 2.69
C LEU A 34 -11.36 14.04 2.88
N PHE A 35 -11.68 14.74 1.81
CA PHE A 35 -12.37 16.03 1.87
C PHE A 35 -13.78 15.89 2.46
N ASP A 36 -14.56 14.93 1.97
CA ASP A 36 -15.97 14.76 2.36
C ASP A 36 -16.14 14.28 3.79
N LYS A 37 -15.25 13.36 4.26
CA LYS A 37 -15.44 12.67 5.54
C LYS A 37 -14.47 13.05 6.64
N TYR A 38 -13.29 13.60 6.30
CA TYR A 38 -12.20 13.79 7.27
C TYR A 38 -11.62 15.22 7.30
N ASN A 39 -12.30 16.19 6.69
CA ASN A 39 -11.91 17.62 6.70
C ASN A 39 -10.47 17.87 6.20
N LEU A 40 -10.03 17.15 5.16
CA LEU A 40 -8.73 17.39 4.55
C LEU A 40 -8.57 18.86 4.18
N LYS A 41 -7.45 19.48 4.56
CA LYS A 41 -7.20 20.90 4.29
C LYS A 41 -6.66 21.14 2.89
N LYS A 42 -5.78 20.23 2.42
CA LYS A 42 -5.17 20.32 1.10
C LYS A 42 -4.89 18.94 0.53
N GLY A 43 -5.33 18.72 -0.71
CA GLY A 43 -4.97 17.56 -1.53
C GLY A 43 -3.94 17.91 -2.59
N ILE A 44 -3.10 16.95 -2.96
CA ILE A 44 -2.20 17.04 -4.11
C ILE A 44 -2.41 15.77 -4.93
N ALA A 45 -3.10 15.89 -6.05
CA ALA A 45 -3.42 14.80 -6.96
C ALA A 45 -2.34 14.70 -8.05
N VAL A 46 -1.70 13.55 -8.14
CA VAL A 46 -0.61 13.29 -9.09
C VAL A 46 -0.97 12.10 -9.96
N ASP A 47 -0.83 12.24 -11.26
CA ASP A 47 -0.93 11.13 -12.21
C ASP A 47 0.03 11.35 -13.37
N ASN A 48 0.50 10.28 -14.01
CA ASN A 48 1.36 10.37 -15.19
C ASN A 48 0.59 10.41 -16.52
N LYS A 49 -0.75 10.39 -16.45
CA LYS A 49 -1.64 10.46 -17.62
C LYS A 49 -2.56 11.66 -17.52
N VAL A 50 -2.72 12.34 -18.65
CA VAL A 50 -3.56 13.55 -18.74
C VAL A 50 -5.02 13.25 -18.44
N LEU A 51 -5.60 12.20 -19.06
CA LEU A 51 -7.03 11.90 -18.91
C LEU A 51 -7.47 11.54 -17.48
N PRO A 52 -6.78 10.67 -16.74
CA PRO A 52 -7.04 10.46 -15.32
C PRO A 52 -6.98 11.76 -14.51
N LEU A 53 -5.95 12.57 -14.71
CA LEU A 53 -5.79 13.83 -14.00
C LEU A 53 -6.92 14.83 -14.28
N GLU A 54 -7.42 14.89 -15.52
CA GLU A 54 -8.58 15.71 -15.88
C GLU A 54 -9.89 15.18 -15.24
N ASN A 55 -10.03 13.86 -15.09
CA ASN A 55 -11.12 13.26 -14.33
C ASN A 55 -11.03 13.65 -12.84
N ALA A 56 -9.84 13.58 -12.25
CA ALA A 56 -9.61 14.03 -10.87
C ALA A 56 -9.96 15.51 -10.70
N LYS A 57 -9.57 16.40 -11.63
CA LYS A 57 -9.93 17.84 -11.61
C LYS A 57 -11.44 18.05 -11.60
N ARG A 58 -12.18 17.28 -12.39
CA ARG A 58 -13.65 17.38 -12.43
C ARG A 58 -14.28 16.92 -11.11
N ASN A 59 -13.82 15.78 -10.57
CA ASN A 59 -14.37 15.18 -9.36
C ASN A 59 -14.01 15.95 -8.08
N LEU A 60 -12.89 16.68 -8.11
CA LEU A 60 -12.39 17.48 -6.99
C LEU A 60 -12.63 18.98 -7.19
N LYS A 61 -13.52 19.35 -8.12
CA LYS A 61 -13.89 20.76 -8.31
C LYS A 61 -14.49 21.34 -7.03
N GLY A 62 -13.93 22.47 -6.59
CA GLY A 62 -14.37 23.17 -5.38
C GLY A 62 -13.61 22.78 -4.12
N TYR A 63 -12.77 21.76 -4.14
CA TYR A 63 -11.86 21.42 -3.05
C TYR A 63 -10.48 22.09 -3.23
N ASN A 64 -9.78 22.31 -2.14
CA ASN A 64 -8.41 22.85 -2.14
C ASN A 64 -7.42 21.75 -2.58
N CYS A 65 -7.30 21.53 -3.89
CA CYS A 65 -6.50 20.45 -4.47
C CYS A 65 -5.60 20.96 -5.60
N ASP A 66 -4.30 20.69 -5.50
CA ASP A 66 -3.36 20.88 -6.61
C ASP A 66 -3.34 19.64 -7.50
N PHE A 67 -3.12 19.84 -8.81
CA PHE A 67 -3.09 18.76 -9.81
C PHE A 67 -1.77 18.81 -10.56
N VAL A 68 -1.01 17.72 -10.50
CA VAL A 68 0.35 17.64 -11.05
C VAL A 68 0.46 16.47 -12.01
N LEU A 69 0.79 16.75 -13.27
CA LEU A 69 1.13 15.72 -14.25
C LEU A 69 2.59 15.31 -14.00
N SER A 70 2.80 14.13 -13.43
CA SER A 70 4.13 13.65 -13.02
C SER A 70 4.18 12.13 -12.97
N ASN A 71 5.34 11.57 -13.29
CA ASN A 71 5.64 10.18 -13.02
C ASN A 71 6.15 10.05 -11.58
N GLY A 72 5.25 9.78 -10.65
CA GLY A 72 5.58 9.73 -9.22
C GLY A 72 6.06 11.09 -8.69
N PHE A 73 7.24 11.12 -8.07
CA PHE A 73 7.81 12.29 -7.43
C PHE A 73 8.63 13.20 -8.34
N GLU A 74 8.81 12.90 -9.64
CA GLU A 74 9.78 13.57 -10.53
C GLU A 74 9.68 15.11 -10.52
N VAL A 75 8.46 15.66 -10.53
CA VAL A 75 8.24 17.12 -10.51
C VAL A 75 7.42 17.61 -9.30
N VAL A 76 7.18 16.73 -8.33
CA VAL A 76 6.43 17.07 -7.12
C VAL A 76 7.36 17.72 -6.09
N SER A 77 7.26 19.03 -5.89
CA SER A 77 8.03 19.78 -4.88
C SER A 77 7.25 20.04 -3.58
N ALA A 78 5.93 19.93 -3.62
CA ALA A 78 5.06 20.27 -2.48
C ALA A 78 5.32 19.38 -1.25
N ASN A 79 5.22 19.97 -0.07
CA ASN A 79 5.25 19.23 1.20
C ASN A 79 3.95 18.50 1.43
N PHE A 80 4.02 17.34 2.09
CA PHE A 80 2.89 16.52 2.48
C PHE A 80 3.12 15.90 3.87
N GLU A 81 2.06 15.55 4.56
CA GLU A 81 2.10 14.79 5.81
C GLU A 81 1.93 13.30 5.56
N VAL A 82 1.05 12.93 4.61
CA VAL A 82 0.82 11.55 4.17
C VAL A 82 0.85 11.49 2.64
N CYS A 83 1.60 10.52 2.11
CA CYS A 83 1.58 10.15 0.70
C CYS A 83 0.86 8.80 0.52
N ASN A 84 -0.20 8.77 -0.30
CA ASN A 84 -0.85 7.54 -0.74
C ASN A 84 -0.30 7.10 -2.10
N ILE A 85 0.02 5.81 -2.21
CA ILE A 85 0.36 5.12 -3.47
C ILE A 85 -0.47 3.86 -3.51
N SER A 86 -1.53 3.83 -4.31
CA SER A 86 -2.48 2.73 -4.26
C SER A 86 -3.00 2.27 -5.62
N GLY A 87 -3.39 0.98 -5.70
CA GLY A 87 -3.94 0.41 -6.93
C GLY A 87 -2.88 0.03 -7.97
N VAL A 88 -1.61 0.01 -7.57
CA VAL A 88 -0.47 -0.35 -8.42
C VAL A 88 0.13 -1.70 -8.03
N GLY A 89 0.94 -2.29 -8.91
CA GLY A 89 1.78 -3.44 -8.56
C GLY A 89 3.02 -3.01 -7.77
N GLY A 90 3.65 -3.97 -7.04
CA GLY A 90 4.82 -3.69 -6.21
C GLY A 90 6.00 -3.09 -6.99
N ILE A 91 6.23 -3.52 -8.24
CA ILE A 91 7.31 -2.96 -9.08
C ILE A 91 7.05 -1.48 -9.40
N THR A 92 5.82 -1.13 -9.77
CA THR A 92 5.45 0.28 -10.00
C THR A 92 5.60 1.12 -8.73
N ALA A 93 5.20 0.56 -7.57
CA ALA A 93 5.41 1.23 -6.28
C ALA A 93 6.89 1.46 -5.99
N ILE A 94 7.78 0.49 -6.28
CA ILE A 94 9.23 0.64 -6.15
C ILE A 94 9.73 1.81 -7.02
N GLU A 95 9.35 1.86 -8.29
CA GLU A 95 9.79 2.93 -9.18
C GLU A 95 9.40 4.32 -8.66
N ILE A 96 8.16 4.47 -8.18
CA ILE A 96 7.70 5.71 -7.56
C ILE A 96 8.52 6.05 -6.30
N LEU A 97 8.77 5.05 -5.44
CA LEU A 97 9.44 5.23 -4.15
C LEU A 97 10.96 5.42 -4.23
N LYS A 98 11.59 5.22 -5.40
CA LYS A 98 13.01 5.57 -5.62
C LYS A 98 13.30 7.03 -5.27
N LEU A 99 12.38 7.93 -5.58
CA LEU A 99 12.46 9.38 -5.33
C LEU A 99 11.68 9.81 -4.08
N ALA A 100 11.30 8.86 -3.21
CA ALA A 100 10.60 9.16 -1.97
C ALA A 100 11.39 10.09 -1.06
N ARG A 101 10.67 10.99 -0.38
CA ARG A 101 11.19 11.97 0.58
C ARG A 101 10.71 11.63 1.99
N PRO A 102 11.32 12.17 3.05
CA PRO A 102 10.84 11.97 4.41
C PRO A 102 9.35 12.28 4.55
N GLY A 103 8.61 11.41 5.25
CA GLY A 103 7.17 11.51 5.43
C GLY A 103 6.51 10.16 5.71
N LYS A 104 5.21 10.19 6.00
CA LYS A 104 4.37 9.00 6.18
C LYS A 104 3.81 8.55 4.84
N TYR A 105 3.78 7.23 4.62
CA TYR A 105 3.30 6.62 3.38
C TYR A 105 2.22 5.57 3.67
N ILE A 106 1.24 5.49 2.79
CA ILE A 106 0.26 4.41 2.70
C ILE A 106 0.44 3.78 1.33
N VAL A 107 0.96 2.57 1.28
CA VAL A 107 1.24 1.86 0.02
C VAL A 107 0.35 0.65 -0.07
N SER A 108 -0.50 0.59 -1.10
CA SER A 108 -1.45 -0.51 -1.32
C SER A 108 -1.18 -1.21 -2.64
N VAL A 109 -0.68 -2.45 -2.57
CA VAL A 109 -0.30 -3.25 -3.72
C VAL A 109 -1.02 -4.59 -3.75
N HIS A 110 -1.21 -5.16 -4.95
CA HIS A 110 -1.84 -6.46 -5.16
C HIS A 110 -0.87 -7.55 -5.68
N SER A 111 0.41 -7.19 -5.87
CA SER A 111 1.43 -8.12 -6.39
C SER A 111 2.82 -7.70 -5.97
N LYS A 112 3.78 -8.64 -6.01
CA LYS A 112 5.21 -8.35 -5.77
C LYS A 112 5.50 -7.72 -4.41
N LEU A 113 4.81 -8.18 -3.37
CA LEU A 113 4.96 -7.65 -2.01
C LEU A 113 6.36 -7.87 -1.45
N ALA A 114 6.95 -9.06 -1.65
CA ALA A 114 8.26 -9.39 -1.10
C ALA A 114 9.36 -8.51 -1.70
N GLU A 115 9.32 -8.30 -3.01
CA GLU A 115 10.25 -7.43 -3.73
C GLU A 115 10.11 -5.96 -3.26
N LEU A 116 8.87 -5.50 -3.05
CA LEU A 116 8.62 -4.17 -2.50
C LEU A 116 9.19 -4.03 -1.09
N LYS A 117 8.93 -4.99 -0.20
CA LYS A 117 9.44 -4.96 1.18
C LYS A 117 10.96 -5.02 1.25
N GLN A 118 11.61 -5.80 0.38
CA GLN A 118 13.07 -5.79 0.27
C GLN A 118 13.59 -4.38 -0.07
N PHE A 119 13.04 -3.75 -1.11
CA PHE A 119 13.39 -2.39 -1.49
C PHE A 119 13.17 -1.38 -0.36
N LEU A 120 12.04 -1.47 0.35
CA LEU A 120 11.72 -0.57 1.46
C LEU A 120 12.73 -0.69 2.60
N ASN A 121 13.20 -1.90 2.92
CA ASN A 121 14.27 -2.13 3.88
C ASN A 121 15.59 -1.49 3.43
N GLU A 122 16.00 -1.71 2.17
CA GLU A 122 17.21 -1.16 1.60
C GLU A 122 17.19 0.38 1.59
N LYS A 123 16.03 0.96 1.28
CA LYS A 123 15.80 2.41 1.28
C LYS A 123 15.74 3.00 2.71
N GLY A 124 15.48 2.20 3.73
CA GLY A 124 15.42 2.62 5.13
C GLY A 124 14.04 3.10 5.58
N PHE A 125 12.98 2.52 5.05
CA PHE A 125 11.63 2.78 5.56
C PHE A 125 11.38 2.06 6.89
N TRP A 126 10.60 2.71 7.76
CA TRP A 126 10.02 2.13 8.96
C TRP A 126 8.65 1.57 8.63
N LEU A 127 8.38 0.31 8.95
CA LEU A 127 7.04 -0.27 8.88
C LEU A 127 6.31 0.07 10.19
N LEU A 128 5.25 0.86 10.09
CA LEU A 128 4.42 1.26 11.23
C LEU A 128 3.23 0.32 11.45
N ASP A 129 2.64 -0.18 10.36
CA ASP A 129 1.56 -1.18 10.38
C ASP A 129 1.40 -1.85 9.03
N GLU A 130 0.70 -3.00 9.00
CA GLU A 130 0.42 -3.77 7.80
C GLU A 130 -0.98 -4.37 7.86
N TYR A 131 -1.69 -4.37 6.72
CA TYR A 131 -3.05 -4.89 6.59
C TYR A 131 -3.22 -5.65 5.28
N ILE A 132 -4.24 -6.52 5.27
CA ILE A 132 -4.77 -7.15 4.05
C ILE A 132 -6.21 -6.67 3.88
N VAL A 133 -6.53 -6.11 2.72
CA VAL A 133 -7.86 -5.62 2.36
C VAL A 133 -8.38 -6.43 1.17
N PHE A 134 -9.60 -6.93 1.26
CA PHE A 134 -10.29 -7.60 0.17
C PHE A 134 -11.31 -6.65 -0.44
N ASP A 135 -11.15 -6.30 -1.71
CA ASP A 135 -12.03 -5.38 -2.43
C ASP A 135 -12.22 -5.87 -3.86
N LYS A 136 -13.47 -5.99 -4.31
CA LYS A 136 -13.86 -6.42 -5.65
C LYS A 136 -13.17 -7.69 -6.13
N GLY A 137 -13.09 -8.71 -5.25
CA GLY A 137 -12.48 -10.00 -5.58
C GLY A 137 -10.95 -10.03 -5.54
N VAL A 138 -10.29 -8.95 -5.13
CA VAL A 138 -8.82 -8.84 -5.08
C VAL A 138 -8.33 -8.56 -3.67
N TYR A 139 -7.27 -9.25 -3.26
CA TYR A 139 -6.55 -8.96 -2.03
C TYR A 139 -5.47 -7.91 -2.28
N TYR A 140 -5.48 -6.86 -1.45
CA TYR A 140 -4.48 -5.80 -1.44
C TYR A 140 -3.70 -5.84 -0.13
N ASN A 141 -2.38 -5.86 -0.23
CA ASN A 141 -1.52 -5.64 0.92
C ASN A 141 -1.32 -4.13 1.12
N VAL A 142 -1.61 -3.66 2.31
CA VAL A 142 -1.52 -2.24 2.67
C VAL A 142 -0.43 -2.07 3.71
N LEU A 143 0.59 -1.31 3.38
CA LEU A 143 1.71 -0.96 4.24
C LEU A 143 1.56 0.48 4.71
N VAL A 144 1.62 0.71 6.02
CA VAL A 144 1.76 2.04 6.61
C VAL A 144 3.22 2.22 6.99
N LEU A 145 3.87 3.19 6.37
CA LEU A 145 5.31 3.37 6.41
C LEU A 145 5.69 4.78 6.86
N ASN A 146 6.90 4.92 7.34
CA ASN A 146 7.53 6.22 7.52
C ASN A 146 8.95 6.20 6.93
N LEU A 147 9.31 7.24 6.20
CA LEU A 147 10.68 7.49 5.76
C LEU A 147 11.21 8.67 6.55
N LYS A 148 12.31 8.48 7.25
CA LYS A 148 13.00 9.51 8.03
C LYS A 148 14.40 9.74 7.48
N ASN A 149 15.09 10.76 7.97
CA ASN A 149 16.50 11.01 7.65
C ASN A 149 17.43 9.97 8.30
N GLU A 150 16.97 9.28 9.33
CA GLU A 150 17.65 8.17 10.00
C GLU A 150 17.06 6.83 9.56
N LYS A 151 17.89 5.80 9.43
CA LYS A 151 17.45 4.44 9.10
C LYS A 151 16.97 3.70 10.35
N PRO A 152 16.02 2.74 10.20
CA PRO A 152 15.65 1.87 11.31
C PRO A 152 16.83 0.98 11.73
N GLU A 153 16.93 0.70 13.03
CA GLU A 153 17.95 -0.23 13.57
C GLU A 153 17.71 -1.67 13.09
N THR A 154 16.46 -2.03 12.83
CA THR A 154 16.07 -3.37 12.40
C THR A 154 15.26 -3.31 11.11
N THR A 155 15.45 -4.31 10.25
CA THR A 155 14.62 -4.51 9.06
C THR A 155 13.35 -5.30 9.41
N PHE A 156 12.29 -5.12 8.64
CA PHE A 156 11.08 -5.93 8.75
C PHE A 156 11.10 -7.10 7.76
N ASP A 157 10.36 -8.16 8.11
CA ASP A 157 10.30 -9.37 7.28
C ASP A 157 9.71 -9.09 5.89
N CYS A 158 10.33 -9.66 4.86
CA CYS A 158 9.92 -9.46 3.48
C CYS A 158 8.62 -10.20 3.11
N PHE A 159 8.20 -11.21 3.89
CA PHE A 159 6.93 -11.89 3.67
C PHE A 159 5.82 -11.28 4.53
N TYR A 160 5.81 -11.61 5.82
CA TYR A 160 4.76 -11.20 6.74
C TYR A 160 5.34 -10.64 8.03
N SER A 161 5.00 -9.40 8.32
CA SER A 161 5.41 -8.75 9.56
C SER A 161 4.63 -9.30 10.77
N PRO A 162 5.12 -9.07 11.98
CA PRO A 162 4.36 -9.36 13.20
C PRO A 162 2.98 -8.68 13.22
N PHE A 163 2.82 -7.54 12.56
CA PHE A 163 1.52 -6.86 12.43
C PHE A 163 0.48 -7.74 11.74
N ILE A 164 0.83 -8.43 10.64
CA ILE A 164 -0.07 -9.36 9.96
C ILE A 164 -0.24 -10.65 10.77
N LEU A 165 0.87 -11.23 11.25
CA LEU A 165 0.83 -12.52 11.95
C LEU A 165 0.06 -12.49 13.26
N ASN A 166 -0.17 -11.31 13.85
CA ASN A 166 -0.92 -11.13 15.08
C ASN A 166 -2.38 -10.70 14.88
N LYS A 167 -2.77 -10.26 13.67
CA LYS A 167 -4.15 -9.83 13.37
C LYS A 167 -5.02 -11.02 12.96
N LYS A 168 -6.25 -11.07 13.46
CA LYS A 168 -7.28 -12.04 13.05
C LYS A 168 -8.03 -11.56 11.80
N GLY A 169 -8.69 -12.49 11.12
CA GLY A 169 -9.60 -12.18 10.01
C GLY A 169 -8.97 -12.29 8.62
N TYR A 170 -7.74 -12.80 8.52
CA TYR A 170 -7.05 -13.02 7.24
C TYR A 170 -6.98 -14.49 6.84
N GLU A 171 -7.74 -15.37 7.51
CA GLU A 171 -7.72 -16.82 7.31
C GLU A 171 -7.98 -17.19 5.84
N SER A 172 -9.01 -16.61 5.21
CA SER A 172 -9.34 -16.87 3.80
C SER A 172 -8.19 -16.51 2.85
N TYR A 173 -7.53 -15.37 3.08
CA TYR A 173 -6.35 -14.96 2.30
C TYR A 173 -5.22 -15.99 2.41
N PHE A 174 -4.89 -16.41 3.63
CA PHE A 174 -3.81 -17.36 3.86
C PHE A 174 -4.14 -18.77 3.35
N LEU A 175 -5.40 -19.20 3.38
CA LEU A 175 -5.84 -20.46 2.79
C LEU A 175 -5.68 -20.47 1.28
N GLU A 176 -6.14 -19.41 0.59
CA GLU A 176 -5.94 -19.28 -0.86
C GLU A 176 -4.46 -19.23 -1.25
N LEU A 177 -3.65 -18.55 -0.45
CA LEU A 177 -2.21 -18.46 -0.66
C LEU A 177 -1.53 -19.82 -0.47
N LYS A 178 -1.94 -20.59 0.55
CA LYS A 178 -1.48 -21.96 0.79
C LYS A 178 -1.73 -22.87 -0.41
N GLU A 179 -2.94 -22.81 -0.97
CA GLU A 179 -3.27 -23.57 -2.19
C GLU A 179 -2.37 -23.19 -3.38
N LYS A 180 -2.09 -21.89 -3.57
CA LYS A 180 -1.16 -21.42 -4.61
C LYS A 180 0.26 -21.95 -4.38
N CYS A 181 0.77 -21.89 -3.15
CA CYS A 181 2.08 -22.42 -2.80
C CYS A 181 2.17 -23.93 -3.07
N ILE A 182 1.15 -24.71 -2.67
CA ILE A 182 1.09 -26.15 -2.92
C ILE A 182 1.11 -26.44 -4.43
N LYS A 183 0.36 -25.70 -5.23
CA LYS A 183 0.38 -25.86 -6.70
C LYS A 183 1.76 -25.59 -7.29
N ILE A 184 2.46 -24.55 -6.84
CA ILE A 184 3.83 -24.25 -7.30
C ILE A 184 4.79 -25.38 -6.91
N LEU A 185 4.73 -25.87 -5.67
CA LEU A 185 5.62 -26.90 -5.16
C LEU A 185 5.41 -28.27 -5.83
N LYS A 186 4.24 -28.55 -6.41
CA LYS A 186 4.04 -29.75 -7.25
C LYS A 186 4.95 -29.76 -8.48
N PHE A 187 5.27 -28.60 -9.05
CA PHE A 187 6.14 -28.47 -10.22
C PHE A 187 7.58 -28.09 -9.88
N ARG A 188 7.78 -27.45 -8.72
CA ARG A 188 9.07 -26.96 -8.22
C ARG A 188 9.23 -27.27 -6.73
N PRO A 189 9.44 -28.55 -6.36
CA PRO A 189 9.40 -29.00 -4.96
C PRO A 189 10.46 -28.36 -4.08
N ASN A 190 11.57 -27.87 -4.66
CA ASN A 190 12.68 -27.24 -3.95
C ASN A 190 12.71 -25.71 -4.06
N ASP A 191 11.59 -25.07 -4.46
CA ASP A 191 11.52 -23.62 -4.53
C ASP A 191 11.59 -22.99 -3.13
N LYS A 192 12.78 -22.54 -2.76
CA LYS A 192 13.09 -22.03 -1.42
C LYS A 192 12.19 -20.86 -1.00
N LYS A 193 11.84 -19.99 -1.96
CA LYS A 193 10.97 -18.83 -1.69
C LYS A 193 9.57 -19.30 -1.30
N THR A 194 8.98 -20.21 -2.08
CA THR A 194 7.65 -20.77 -1.81
C THR A 194 7.62 -21.60 -0.54
N LEU A 195 8.67 -22.38 -0.26
CA LEU A 195 8.80 -23.14 1.00
C LEU A 195 8.86 -22.22 2.22
N LEU A 196 9.57 -21.10 2.13
CA LEU A 196 9.63 -20.13 3.22
C LEU A 196 8.29 -19.43 3.41
N GLU A 197 7.63 -19.01 2.33
CA GLU A 197 6.30 -18.39 2.39
C GLU A 197 5.29 -19.34 3.03
N LEU A 198 5.31 -20.64 2.68
CA LEU A 198 4.43 -21.64 3.28
C LEU A 198 4.62 -21.78 4.80
N LYS A 199 5.84 -21.63 5.32
CA LYS A 199 6.08 -21.64 6.77
C LYS A 199 5.36 -20.48 7.49
N TYR A 200 5.36 -19.27 6.92
CA TYR A 200 4.63 -18.14 7.48
C TYR A 200 3.12 -18.33 7.41
N ILE A 201 2.62 -18.91 6.31
CA ILE A 201 1.22 -19.25 6.14
C ILE A 201 0.78 -20.24 7.22
N ASP A 202 1.55 -21.31 7.41
CA ASP A 202 1.26 -22.36 8.42
C ASP A 202 1.32 -21.77 9.84
N LEU A 203 2.29 -20.89 10.12
CA LEU A 203 2.37 -20.18 11.39
C LEU A 203 1.12 -19.34 11.66
N TYR A 204 0.65 -18.58 10.67
CA TYR A 204 -0.57 -17.79 10.81
C TYR A 204 -1.79 -18.69 11.04
N LEU A 205 -1.99 -19.71 10.19
CA LEU A 205 -3.15 -20.59 10.25
C LEU A 205 -3.20 -21.40 11.55
N SER A 206 -2.06 -21.91 12.03
CA SER A 206 -1.99 -22.62 13.32
C SER A 206 -2.38 -21.75 14.52
N LYS A 207 -2.13 -20.44 14.42
CA LYS A 207 -2.47 -19.48 15.48
C LYS A 207 -3.94 -19.04 15.45
N HIS A 208 -4.57 -18.99 14.28
CA HIS A 208 -5.87 -18.34 14.09
C HIS A 208 -7.00 -19.29 13.64
N LEU A 209 -6.70 -20.46 13.08
CA LEU A 209 -7.64 -21.54 12.79
C LEU A 209 -7.68 -22.53 13.97
N LYS A 210 -8.37 -22.13 15.02
CA LYS A 210 -8.76 -23.06 16.12
C LYS A 210 -10.26 -23.30 16.06
#